data_8b1cbe665c35751ae174fcdd8a4043df
#
_entry.id   8b1cbe665c35751ae174fcdd8a4043df
#
_cell.length_a   1.000
_cell.length_b   1.000
_cell.length_c   1.000
_cell.angle_alpha   90.00
_cell.angle_beta   90.00
_cell.angle_gamma   90.00
#
_symmetry.space_group_name_H-M   'P 1'
#
loop_
_entity.id
_entity.type
_entity.pdbx_description
1 polymer ?
#
loop_
_entity_poly.entity_id
_entity_poly.type
_entity_poly.pdbx_seq_one_letter_code
_entity_poly.pdbx_strand_id
1 'polypeptide(L)'
;MKRLFSVVLALLLAVQLPARVKLPAVLGSNMVLQRNAEVNFWGEASPRSRVRVTASWDGRTHETRADASGRWALKLPTGEAGGPYTVTLSDGEPLVLDNVLVGEVWVCSGQSNMEMPVSGFMFQPVEGAVDAIADAGMYPGIRMFTVPRVSSKTPLDDCDAAWQTATPASVGQFSAVGYFFGRMLYKALGIPVGLITSNWGGSTIEAWMTVEAIDATPGIDHAVAKSGTYDNSIPQRLYNGMILPVCRYTAKGFIWYQGESNRKNWYDYKALQVSLVKLWRETWGDGKMPFYYTQLAPYRYEGDELRSLPLVIEAQYRALAEIPHSGIAATTDLGNPTCIHPARKREVGERLAFLALANDYGVTGLPAPAPVYKSMERDGNKLVLTFDNLPVRAQNGVDSFVAFGPDGYLRPGGFEIAGEDRVFHPAVANFKYWDNRIEVSSDRVSDPVAVRYAFRNYLSLIHISEPTRQAEI
;
A
#
# COMPACT_ATOMS: atom_id res chain seq x y z
N MET A 1 9.47 63.59 60.43
CA MET A 1 9.71 62.23 60.02
C MET A 1 8.84 61.96 58.79
N LYS A 2 9.42 62.11 57.58
CA LYS A 2 8.74 61.92 56.33
C LYS A 2 9.23 60.59 55.80
N ARG A 3 8.32 59.60 55.65
CA ARG A 3 8.62 58.27 55.00
C ARG A 3 8.44 58.43 53.51
N LEU A 4 9.52 58.30 52.74
CA LEU A 4 9.54 58.15 51.32
C LEU A 4 9.10 56.67 50.98
N PHE A 5 8.02 56.53 50.28
CA PHE A 5 7.67 55.24 49.61
C PHE A 5 8.28 55.23 48.21
N SER A 6 9.32 54.46 48.03
CA SER A 6 9.87 54.16 46.69
C SER A 6 9.08 53.05 46.10
N VAL A 7 8.27 53.33 45.07
CA VAL A 7 7.64 52.34 44.23
C VAL A 7 8.66 51.90 43.15
N VAL A 8 9.21 50.72 43.31
CA VAL A 8 10.03 50.07 42.28
C VAL A 8 9.07 49.38 41.27
N LEU A 9 8.84 50.05 40.15
CA LEU A 9 8.12 49.48 39.03
C LEU A 9 9.07 48.53 38.28
N ALA A 10 9.00 47.24 38.60
CA ALA A 10 9.72 46.23 37.84
C ALA A 10 9.05 46.06 36.47
N LEU A 11 9.59 46.68 35.42
CA LEU A 11 9.28 46.35 34.05
C LEU A 11 9.83 44.93 33.75
N LEU A 12 8.97 43.94 33.82
CA LEU A 12 9.20 42.63 33.19
C LEU A 12 9.21 42.85 31.67
N LEU A 13 10.35 43.16 31.10
CA LEU A 13 10.62 42.99 29.70
C LEU A 13 10.55 41.45 29.42
N ALA A 14 9.36 40.96 29.07
CA ALA A 14 9.22 39.70 28.45
C ALA A 14 9.99 39.77 27.13
N VAL A 15 11.22 39.23 27.11
CA VAL A 15 11.94 38.96 25.88
C VAL A 15 11.07 37.91 25.16
N GLN A 16 10.19 38.39 24.30
CA GLN A 16 9.53 37.53 23.33
C GLN A 16 10.64 37.07 22.38
N LEU A 17 11.18 35.88 22.64
CA LEU A 17 11.93 35.18 21.59
C LEU A 17 10.99 35.13 20.39
N PRO A 18 11.41 35.59 19.20
CA PRO A 18 10.56 35.48 18.01
C PRO A 18 10.18 34.02 17.84
N ALA A 19 8.90 33.73 18.00
CA ALA A 19 8.41 32.39 17.78
C ALA A 19 8.54 32.15 16.28
N ARG A 20 9.38 31.18 15.91
CA ARG A 20 9.57 30.76 14.53
C ARG A 20 8.47 29.78 14.19
N VAL A 21 7.93 29.85 12.96
CA VAL A 21 7.00 28.84 12.43
C VAL A 21 7.58 27.46 12.66
N LYS A 22 6.79 26.57 13.27
CA LYS A 22 7.12 25.16 13.46
C LYS A 22 6.19 24.30 12.60
N LEU A 23 6.77 23.36 11.87
CA LEU A 23 6.05 22.46 10.97
C LEU A 23 6.16 21.02 11.47
N PRO A 24 5.15 20.18 11.18
CA PRO A 24 5.33 18.74 11.35
C PRO A 24 6.39 18.22 10.37
N ALA A 25 7.06 17.15 10.75
CA ALA A 25 8.19 16.58 10.02
C ALA A 25 7.90 16.27 8.54
N VAL A 26 6.65 15.91 8.23
CA VAL A 26 6.24 15.60 6.85
C VAL A 26 6.24 16.84 5.93
N LEU A 27 6.17 18.06 6.48
CA LEU A 27 6.35 19.33 5.77
C LEU A 27 7.79 19.82 5.93
N GLY A 28 8.71 19.33 5.11
CA GLY A 28 10.13 19.62 5.25
C GLY A 28 10.86 19.75 3.91
N SER A 29 12.13 20.13 3.97
CA SER A 29 12.99 20.12 2.79
C SER A 29 13.07 18.73 2.16
N ASN A 30 13.32 18.68 0.85
CA ASN A 30 13.31 17.46 0.02
C ASN A 30 11.93 16.81 -0.18
N MET A 31 10.82 17.35 0.34
CA MET A 31 9.48 16.79 0.13
C MET A 31 9.04 16.83 -1.33
N VAL A 32 8.07 15.98 -1.68
CA VAL A 32 7.27 16.09 -2.92
C VAL A 32 5.86 16.49 -2.56
N LEU A 33 5.38 17.58 -3.13
CA LEU A 33 3.98 18.01 -3.02
C LEU A 33 3.16 17.42 -4.16
N GLN A 34 1.92 17.01 -3.88
CA GLN A 34 1.01 16.48 -4.91
C GLN A 34 0.77 17.55 -5.97
N ARG A 35 0.99 17.23 -7.26
CA ARG A 35 0.75 18.13 -8.39
C ARG A 35 -0.73 18.35 -8.66
N ASN A 36 -1.06 19.47 -9.32
CA ASN A 36 -2.41 19.84 -9.74
C ASN A 36 -3.43 19.71 -8.60
N ALA A 37 -3.07 20.18 -7.41
CA ALA A 37 -3.84 20.03 -6.18
C ALA A 37 -3.77 21.27 -5.29
N GLU A 38 -4.72 21.36 -4.38
CA GLU A 38 -4.70 22.26 -3.23
C GLU A 38 -4.03 21.52 -2.06
N VAL A 39 -2.71 21.64 -1.91
CA VAL A 39 -1.98 20.91 -0.87
C VAL A 39 -2.09 21.59 0.49
N ASN A 40 -2.24 20.78 1.53
CA ASN A 40 -2.34 21.28 2.89
C ASN A 40 -0.97 21.69 3.45
N PHE A 41 -0.91 22.88 4.04
CA PHE A 41 0.16 23.34 4.90
C PHE A 41 -0.41 23.67 6.27
N TRP A 42 0.27 23.24 7.33
CA TRP A 42 -0.17 23.47 8.71
C TRP A 42 1.01 23.45 9.67
N GLY A 43 0.81 23.97 10.86
CA GLY A 43 1.83 23.98 11.89
C GLY A 43 1.47 24.88 13.06
N GLU A 44 2.50 25.28 13.77
CA GLU A 44 2.42 26.21 14.89
C GLU A 44 3.17 27.51 14.57
N ALA A 45 2.74 28.61 15.11
CA ALA A 45 3.34 29.94 15.03
C ALA A 45 3.02 30.73 16.30
N SER A 46 3.49 31.96 16.39
CA SER A 46 3.07 32.86 17.49
C SER A 46 1.53 32.94 17.53
N PRO A 47 0.90 32.85 18.73
CA PRO A 47 -0.54 32.98 18.85
C PRO A 47 -1.07 34.25 18.18
N ARG A 48 -2.10 34.08 17.34
CA ARG A 48 -2.76 35.17 16.59
C ARG A 48 -1.84 35.90 15.60
N SER A 49 -0.65 35.41 15.32
CA SER A 49 0.23 35.97 14.28
C SER A 49 -0.31 35.71 12.88
N ARG A 50 0.12 36.53 11.94
CA ARG A 50 -0.08 36.31 10.51
C ARG A 50 1.02 35.37 10.01
N VAL A 51 0.64 34.26 9.41
CA VAL A 51 1.55 33.31 8.76
C VAL A 51 1.47 33.51 7.25
N ARG A 52 2.62 33.71 6.62
CA ARG A 52 2.78 33.84 5.17
C ARG A 52 3.51 32.63 4.64
N VAL A 53 3.03 32.12 3.49
CA VAL A 53 3.66 31.02 2.77
C VAL A 53 3.86 31.47 1.32
N THR A 54 5.11 31.50 0.87
CA THR A 54 5.49 31.90 -0.49
C THR A 54 6.21 30.73 -1.18
N ALA A 55 5.71 30.30 -2.31
CA ALA A 55 6.32 29.25 -3.11
C ALA A 55 7.04 29.84 -4.32
N SER A 56 8.22 29.31 -4.67
CA SER A 56 9.02 29.84 -5.77
C SER A 56 8.51 29.46 -7.17
N TRP A 57 7.58 28.50 -7.29
CA TRP A 57 7.03 28.09 -8.59
C TRP A 57 6.10 29.12 -9.22
N ASP A 58 5.48 30.00 -8.44
CA ASP A 58 4.62 31.07 -8.95
C ASP A 58 4.88 32.43 -8.29
N GLY A 59 5.72 32.46 -7.25
CA GLY A 59 6.08 33.67 -6.50
C GLY A 59 4.95 34.26 -5.67
N ARG A 60 3.79 33.58 -5.56
CA ARG A 60 2.63 34.09 -4.83
C ARG A 60 2.78 33.84 -3.35
N THR A 61 2.31 34.83 -2.56
CA THR A 61 2.23 34.71 -1.10
C THR A 61 0.80 34.42 -0.69
N HIS A 62 0.61 33.31 0.01
CA HIS A 62 -0.64 32.92 0.66
C HIS A 62 -0.56 33.25 2.14
N GLU A 63 -1.66 33.73 2.73
CA GLU A 63 -1.68 34.17 4.12
C GLU A 63 -2.79 33.47 4.90
N THR A 64 -2.51 33.17 6.17
CA THR A 64 -3.48 32.73 7.15
C THR A 64 -3.16 33.37 8.52
N ARG A 65 -3.98 33.11 9.50
CA ARG A 65 -3.73 33.57 10.87
C ARG A 65 -3.74 32.40 11.84
N ALA A 66 -2.74 32.29 12.67
CA ALA A 66 -2.70 31.37 13.78
C ALA A 66 -3.84 31.65 14.78
N ASP A 67 -4.43 30.62 15.34
CA ASP A 67 -5.45 30.73 16.39
C ASP A 67 -4.85 31.15 17.74
N ALA A 68 -5.65 31.16 18.80
CA ALA A 68 -5.22 31.53 20.13
C ALA A 68 -4.21 30.53 20.75
N SER A 69 -4.16 29.29 20.25
CA SER A 69 -3.19 28.27 20.64
C SER A 69 -1.93 28.28 19.79
N GLY A 70 -1.88 29.11 18.75
CA GLY A 70 -0.77 29.17 17.78
C GLY A 70 -0.91 28.24 16.60
N ARG A 71 -1.98 27.44 16.48
CA ARG A 71 -2.19 26.54 15.36
C ARG A 71 -2.67 27.28 14.12
N TRP A 72 -2.17 26.91 12.97
CA TRP A 72 -2.59 27.46 11.69
C TRP A 72 -2.68 26.38 10.62
N ALA A 73 -3.46 26.66 9.59
CA ALA A 73 -3.54 25.87 8.38
C ALA A 73 -3.89 26.75 7.18
N LEU A 74 -3.41 26.36 6.01
CA LEU A 74 -3.81 26.92 4.74
C LEU A 74 -3.69 25.87 3.62
N LYS A 75 -4.30 26.16 2.49
CA LYS A 75 -4.09 25.40 1.26
C LYS A 75 -3.22 26.17 0.30
N LEU A 76 -2.28 25.47 -0.33
CA LEU A 76 -1.35 26.04 -1.29
C LEU A 76 -1.57 25.35 -2.65
N PRO A 77 -1.96 26.07 -3.70
CA PRO A 77 -2.16 25.48 -5.01
C PRO A 77 -0.81 25.07 -5.62
N THR A 78 -0.74 23.86 -6.16
CA THR A 78 0.36 23.37 -6.97
C THR A 78 -0.05 23.30 -8.44
N GLY A 79 0.92 23.50 -9.34
CA GLY A 79 0.74 23.30 -10.79
C GLY A 79 1.22 21.93 -11.24
N GLU A 80 1.73 21.93 -12.48
CA GLU A 80 2.35 20.76 -13.10
C GLU A 80 3.61 20.32 -12.33
N ALA A 81 4.02 19.08 -12.59
CA ALA A 81 5.20 18.49 -11.97
C ALA A 81 6.47 19.29 -12.33
N GLY A 82 7.35 19.44 -11.36
CA GLY A 82 8.60 20.18 -11.55
C GLY A 82 9.42 20.39 -10.27
N GLY A 83 10.38 21.27 -10.35
CA GLY A 83 11.29 21.63 -9.28
C GLY A 83 12.75 21.38 -9.64
N PRO A 84 13.70 21.59 -8.72
CA PRO A 84 13.47 21.91 -7.30
C PRO A 84 13.01 23.35 -7.05
N TYR A 85 12.12 23.49 -6.09
CA TYR A 85 11.55 24.75 -5.63
C TYR A 85 11.93 25.03 -4.17
N THR A 86 11.68 26.27 -3.74
CA THR A 86 11.70 26.67 -2.33
C THR A 86 10.31 27.07 -1.86
N VAL A 87 10.02 26.79 -0.60
CA VAL A 87 8.81 27.30 0.08
C VAL A 87 9.26 28.05 1.33
N THR A 88 8.98 29.36 1.36
CA THR A 88 9.32 30.24 2.48
C THR A 88 8.08 30.48 3.34
N LEU A 89 8.18 30.19 4.63
CA LEU A 89 7.14 30.44 5.62
C LEU A 89 7.63 31.50 6.61
N SER A 90 6.75 32.38 7.09
CA SER A 90 7.12 33.40 8.08
C SER A 90 5.93 33.85 8.90
N ASP A 91 6.14 34.00 10.19
CA ASP A 91 5.28 34.76 11.12
C ASP A 91 6.00 36.01 11.68
N GLY A 92 7.13 36.38 11.04
CA GLY A 92 8.08 37.43 11.39
C GLY A 92 9.48 37.00 10.98
N GLU A 93 9.93 35.82 11.38
CA GLU A 93 11.19 35.20 10.97
C GLU A 93 10.99 34.17 9.86
N PRO A 94 11.81 34.16 8.80
CA PRO A 94 11.65 33.22 7.70
C PRO A 94 12.11 31.80 8.06
N LEU A 95 11.32 30.81 7.68
CA LEU A 95 11.69 29.41 7.59
C LEU A 95 11.66 29.01 6.12
N VAL A 96 12.78 28.54 5.58
CA VAL A 96 12.89 28.15 4.17
C VAL A 96 12.96 26.63 4.08
N LEU A 97 12.09 26.04 3.25
CA LEU A 97 12.13 24.65 2.84
C LEU A 97 12.73 24.57 1.47
N ASP A 98 13.86 23.87 1.36
CA ASP A 98 14.63 23.76 0.14
C ASP A 98 14.40 22.44 -0.58
N ASN A 99 14.74 22.41 -1.88
CA ASN A 99 14.69 21.21 -2.71
C ASN A 99 13.31 20.53 -2.75
N VAL A 100 12.25 21.34 -2.73
CA VAL A 100 10.85 20.89 -2.81
C VAL A 100 10.53 20.54 -4.26
N LEU A 101 9.95 19.38 -4.49
CA LEU A 101 9.46 18.95 -5.81
C LEU A 101 7.92 18.96 -5.84
N VAL A 102 7.37 19.14 -7.02
CA VAL A 102 5.95 18.93 -7.31
C VAL A 102 5.82 17.70 -8.19
N GLY A 103 5.01 16.72 -7.81
CA GLY A 103 4.90 15.44 -8.49
C GLY A 103 3.74 14.59 -7.95
N GLU A 104 3.90 13.28 -7.95
CA GLU A 104 2.90 12.35 -7.41
C GLU A 104 3.29 11.87 -6.01
N VAL A 105 2.35 11.87 -5.07
CA VAL A 105 2.58 11.41 -3.69
C VAL A 105 1.74 10.20 -3.39
N TRP A 106 2.37 9.12 -2.90
CA TRP A 106 1.69 7.88 -2.54
C TRP A 106 2.03 7.44 -1.12
N VAL A 107 1.02 6.95 -0.41
CA VAL A 107 1.17 6.36 0.92
C VAL A 107 1.29 4.85 0.77
N CYS A 108 2.39 4.28 1.30
CA CYS A 108 2.70 2.86 1.23
C CYS A 108 2.56 2.28 2.64
N SER A 109 1.57 1.40 2.87
CA SER A 109 1.34 0.89 4.22
C SER A 109 1.02 -0.59 4.25
N GLY A 110 1.12 -1.20 5.43
CA GLY A 110 0.88 -2.61 5.64
C GLY A 110 1.76 -3.24 6.71
N GLN A 111 2.04 -4.53 6.55
CA GLN A 111 2.88 -5.28 7.48
C GLN A 111 4.26 -5.63 6.87
N SER A 112 4.93 -6.66 7.38
CA SER A 112 6.31 -6.99 7.04
C SER A 112 6.62 -7.10 5.55
N ASN A 113 5.70 -7.56 4.72
CA ASN A 113 5.92 -7.66 3.28
C ASN A 113 5.94 -6.30 2.57
N MET A 114 5.24 -5.28 3.11
CA MET A 114 5.40 -3.89 2.68
C MET A 114 6.62 -3.24 3.33
N GLU A 115 6.90 -3.58 4.58
CA GLU A 115 8.00 -3.01 5.35
C GLU A 115 9.39 -3.45 4.87
N MET A 116 9.51 -4.68 4.36
CA MET A 116 10.79 -5.27 3.96
C MET A 116 11.62 -4.30 3.14
N PRO A 117 12.82 -3.90 3.63
CA PRO A 117 13.65 -2.93 2.96
C PRO A 117 14.26 -3.49 1.68
N VAL A 118 14.73 -2.62 0.77
CA VAL A 118 15.40 -3.05 -0.46
C VAL A 118 16.59 -3.95 -0.18
N SER A 119 17.34 -3.71 0.90
CA SER A 119 18.45 -4.59 1.33
C SER A 119 17.98 -5.96 1.85
N GLY A 120 16.68 -6.16 2.05
CA GLY A 120 16.13 -7.38 2.63
C GLY A 120 16.15 -7.39 4.16
N PHE A 121 15.53 -8.43 4.73
CA PHE A 121 15.71 -8.77 6.15
C PHE A 121 16.90 -9.70 6.33
N MET A 122 17.30 -9.93 7.58
CA MET A 122 18.40 -10.87 7.91
C MET A 122 18.09 -12.26 7.31
N PHE A 123 19.01 -12.78 6.50
CA PHE A 123 18.87 -14.05 5.75
C PHE A 123 17.70 -14.12 4.75
N GLN A 124 17.08 -12.99 4.42
CA GLN A 124 15.97 -12.91 3.48
C GLN A 124 16.26 -11.77 2.49
N PRO A 125 17.03 -12.02 1.42
CA PRO A 125 17.39 -10.99 0.46
C PRO A 125 16.20 -10.60 -0.43
N VAL A 126 16.23 -9.38 -0.95
CA VAL A 126 15.39 -8.95 -2.07
C VAL A 126 16.14 -9.21 -3.37
N GLU A 127 15.47 -9.81 -4.34
CA GLU A 127 16.05 -10.06 -5.68
C GLU A 127 16.35 -8.75 -6.40
N GLY A 128 17.57 -8.61 -6.92
CA GLY A 128 18.04 -7.39 -7.60
C GLY A 128 18.24 -6.19 -6.68
N ALA A 129 18.39 -6.42 -5.35
CA ALA A 129 18.62 -5.35 -4.37
C ALA A 129 19.88 -4.55 -4.65
N VAL A 130 20.98 -5.22 -4.98
CA VAL A 130 22.29 -4.58 -5.24
C VAL A 130 22.21 -3.61 -6.41
N ASP A 131 21.58 -4.03 -7.51
CA ASP A 131 21.38 -3.19 -8.69
C ASP A 131 20.49 -2.00 -8.36
N ALA A 132 19.37 -2.25 -7.64
CA ALA A 132 18.43 -1.20 -7.25
C ALA A 132 19.08 -0.13 -6.34
N ILE A 133 19.97 -0.55 -5.45
CA ILE A 133 20.74 0.36 -4.58
C ILE A 133 21.79 1.12 -5.40
N ALA A 134 22.55 0.43 -6.25
CA ALA A 134 23.58 1.07 -7.08
C ALA A 134 23.00 2.11 -8.03
N ASP A 135 21.83 1.80 -8.63
CA ASP A 135 21.15 2.68 -9.59
C ASP A 135 20.34 3.81 -8.94
N ALA A 136 20.24 3.87 -7.61
CA ALA A 136 19.34 4.80 -6.92
C ALA A 136 19.58 6.26 -7.31
N GLY A 137 20.83 6.66 -7.52
CA GLY A 137 21.19 8.01 -7.95
C GLY A 137 20.68 8.41 -9.34
N MET A 138 20.24 7.45 -10.16
CA MET A 138 19.63 7.70 -11.48
C MET A 138 18.17 8.16 -11.37
N TYR A 139 17.59 8.13 -10.17
CA TYR A 139 16.20 8.51 -9.92
C TYR A 139 16.09 9.70 -8.94
N PRO A 140 16.71 10.86 -9.25
CA PRO A 140 16.83 11.99 -8.31
C PRO A 140 15.47 12.63 -7.96
N GLY A 141 14.42 12.36 -8.73
CA GLY A 141 13.06 12.82 -8.44
C GLY A 141 12.29 11.91 -7.47
N ILE A 142 12.83 10.77 -7.06
CA ILE A 142 12.20 9.95 -6.02
C ILE A 142 12.58 10.49 -4.64
N ARG A 143 11.58 10.72 -3.80
CA ARG A 143 11.73 11.14 -2.41
C ARG A 143 11.01 10.16 -1.48
N MET A 144 11.60 9.91 -0.34
CA MET A 144 11.20 8.86 0.59
C MET A 144 11.02 9.44 1.99
N PHE A 145 9.89 9.17 2.62
CA PHE A 145 9.59 9.52 4.00
C PHE A 145 9.14 8.26 4.74
N THR A 146 9.84 7.90 5.81
CA THR A 146 9.52 6.71 6.61
C THR A 146 8.98 7.12 7.97
N VAL A 147 7.71 6.84 8.21
CA VAL A 147 7.08 7.01 9.54
C VAL A 147 7.68 5.98 10.49
N PRO A 148 8.24 6.39 11.64
CA PRO A 148 8.79 5.47 12.62
C PRO A 148 7.68 4.60 13.24
N ARG A 149 8.04 3.39 13.70
CA ARG A 149 7.11 2.51 14.39
C ARG A 149 6.76 3.09 15.77
N VAL A 150 5.53 3.55 15.92
CA VAL A 150 5.01 4.08 17.17
C VAL A 150 3.63 3.51 17.45
N SER A 151 3.49 2.79 18.57
CA SER A 151 2.20 2.35 19.11
C SER A 151 1.71 3.41 20.10
N SER A 152 0.60 4.09 19.81
CA SER A 152 0.11 5.16 20.67
C SER A 152 -1.34 4.95 21.13
N LYS A 153 -1.60 5.19 22.41
CA LYS A 153 -2.96 5.21 22.98
C LYS A 153 -3.75 6.45 22.56
N THR A 154 -3.04 7.52 22.24
CA THR A 154 -3.61 8.82 21.90
C THR A 154 -3.17 9.24 20.50
N PRO A 155 -3.98 10.01 19.78
CA PRO A 155 -3.60 10.60 18.51
C PRO A 155 -2.27 11.36 18.59
N LEU A 156 -1.39 11.16 17.62
CA LEU A 156 -0.16 11.95 17.43
C LEU A 156 -0.33 12.85 16.21
N ASP A 157 0.12 14.11 16.36
CA ASP A 157 0.03 15.11 15.29
C ASP A 157 1.30 15.19 14.43
N ASP A 158 2.40 14.54 14.87
CA ASP A 158 3.72 14.60 14.24
C ASP A 158 4.50 13.31 14.52
N CYS A 159 5.62 13.11 13.81
CA CYS A 159 6.55 11.99 13.99
C CYS A 159 8.01 12.47 13.80
N ASP A 160 8.96 11.71 14.36
CA ASP A 160 10.39 12.02 14.21
C ASP A 160 10.94 11.38 12.91
N ALA A 161 10.79 12.10 11.80
CA ALA A 161 11.21 11.65 10.48
C ALA A 161 11.62 12.84 9.58
N ALA A 162 12.21 12.53 8.43
CA ALA A 162 12.54 13.52 7.41
C ALA A 162 12.49 12.91 6.01
N TRP A 163 12.20 13.73 5.01
CA TRP A 163 12.30 13.35 3.61
C TRP A 163 13.74 13.10 3.18
N GLN A 164 13.95 11.99 2.50
CA GLN A 164 15.25 11.58 1.95
C GLN A 164 15.19 11.55 0.43
N THR A 165 16.28 11.94 -0.21
CA THR A 165 16.48 11.72 -1.66
C THR A 165 16.87 10.27 -1.91
N ALA A 166 16.49 9.70 -3.06
CA ALA A 166 16.94 8.39 -3.47
C ALA A 166 18.44 8.38 -3.77
N THR A 167 19.20 7.71 -2.92
CA THR A 167 20.64 7.51 -3.04
C THR A 167 20.99 6.08 -2.67
N PRO A 168 22.18 5.57 -3.03
CA PRO A 168 22.61 4.25 -2.55
C PRO A 168 22.56 4.10 -1.03
N ALA A 169 22.80 5.19 -0.28
CA ALA A 169 22.77 5.17 1.19
C ALA A 169 21.36 5.08 1.77
N SER A 170 20.37 5.68 1.11
CA SER A 170 18.99 5.78 1.63
C SER A 170 18.06 4.67 1.16
N VAL A 171 18.16 4.26 -0.12
CA VAL A 171 17.26 3.29 -0.75
C VAL A 171 17.33 1.92 -0.10
N GLY A 172 18.51 1.50 0.35
CA GLY A 172 18.71 0.18 0.98
C GLY A 172 17.80 -0.05 2.19
N GLN A 173 17.46 1.00 2.94
CA GLN A 173 16.65 0.93 4.16
C GLN A 173 15.16 1.22 3.93
N PHE A 174 14.79 1.60 2.71
CA PHE A 174 13.40 1.94 2.38
C PHE A 174 12.62 0.71 1.91
N SER A 175 11.29 0.71 2.07
CA SER A 175 10.38 -0.33 1.58
C SER A 175 10.70 -0.73 0.15
N ALA A 176 11.00 -2.01 -0.09
CA ALA A 176 11.28 -2.51 -1.43
C ALA A 176 10.06 -2.37 -2.36
N VAL A 177 8.87 -2.78 -1.89
CA VAL A 177 7.63 -2.65 -2.66
C VAL A 177 7.34 -1.18 -2.97
N GLY A 178 7.43 -0.30 -1.97
CA GLY A 178 7.24 1.14 -2.14
C GLY A 178 8.24 1.75 -3.13
N TYR A 179 9.53 1.40 -3.01
CA TYR A 179 10.57 1.90 -3.91
C TYR A 179 10.37 1.43 -5.36
N PHE A 180 10.11 0.15 -5.58
CA PHE A 180 9.90 -0.36 -6.94
C PHE A 180 8.60 0.18 -7.56
N PHE A 181 7.55 0.40 -6.77
CA PHE A 181 6.34 1.11 -7.20
C PHE A 181 6.67 2.53 -7.67
N GLY A 182 7.32 3.32 -6.82
CA GLY A 182 7.68 4.71 -7.14
C GLY A 182 8.65 4.81 -8.31
N ARG A 183 9.62 3.88 -8.40
CA ARG A 183 10.57 3.82 -9.53
C ARG A 183 9.86 3.54 -10.85
N MET A 184 8.85 2.66 -10.86
CA MET A 184 8.07 2.38 -12.06
C MET A 184 7.24 3.60 -12.47
N LEU A 185 6.58 4.29 -11.51
CA LEU A 185 5.86 5.53 -11.80
C LEU A 185 6.80 6.61 -12.35
N TYR A 186 7.97 6.82 -11.73
CA TYR A 186 8.96 7.77 -12.17
C TYR A 186 9.41 7.51 -13.62
N LYS A 187 9.70 6.23 -13.95
CA LYS A 187 10.09 5.81 -15.30
C LYS A 187 8.99 6.04 -16.34
N ALA A 188 7.76 5.72 -15.99
CA ALA A 188 6.63 5.79 -16.93
C ALA A 188 6.13 7.22 -17.16
N LEU A 189 6.15 8.06 -16.13
CA LEU A 189 5.59 9.40 -16.16
C LEU A 189 6.64 10.49 -16.37
N GLY A 190 7.91 10.24 -16.07
CA GLY A 190 8.99 11.22 -16.16
C GLY A 190 8.88 12.38 -15.15
N ILE A 191 8.16 12.18 -14.02
CA ILE A 191 7.90 13.21 -13.03
C ILE A 191 8.34 12.79 -11.62
N PRO A 192 8.55 13.75 -10.68
CA PRO A 192 8.89 13.42 -9.30
C PRO A 192 7.84 12.54 -8.61
N VAL A 193 8.31 11.65 -7.73
CA VAL A 193 7.46 10.76 -6.93
C VAL A 193 7.87 10.81 -5.46
N GLY A 194 6.93 11.18 -4.60
CA GLY A 194 7.03 11.12 -3.16
C GLY A 194 6.38 9.87 -2.59
N LEU A 195 7.11 9.14 -1.74
CA LEU A 195 6.67 7.91 -1.12
C LEU A 195 6.69 8.09 0.40
N ILE A 196 5.53 7.98 1.02
CA ILE A 196 5.39 7.99 2.48
C ILE A 196 5.13 6.56 2.94
N THR A 197 6.08 5.95 3.66
CA THR A 197 5.87 4.59 4.19
C THR A 197 5.47 4.62 5.65
N SER A 198 4.46 3.82 6.00
CA SER A 198 3.96 3.62 7.35
C SER A 198 3.64 2.13 7.53
N ASN A 199 4.64 1.35 8.01
CA ASN A 199 4.59 -0.11 8.01
C ASN A 199 5.05 -0.69 9.35
N TRP A 200 4.41 -1.82 9.77
CA TRP A 200 4.88 -2.56 10.93
C TRP A 200 4.65 -4.07 10.75
N GLY A 201 5.73 -4.84 10.73
CA GLY A 201 5.70 -6.28 10.57
C GLY A 201 4.85 -6.98 11.62
N GLY A 202 4.09 -8.01 11.21
CA GLY A 202 3.19 -8.74 12.10
C GLY A 202 1.94 -8.00 12.53
N SER A 203 1.66 -6.80 12.00
CA SER A 203 0.46 -6.05 12.36
C SER A 203 -0.81 -6.69 11.81
N THR A 204 -1.87 -6.63 12.59
CA THR A 204 -3.23 -6.95 12.14
C THR A 204 -3.90 -5.70 11.57
N ILE A 205 -4.92 -5.89 10.71
CA ILE A 205 -5.62 -4.78 10.06
C ILE A 205 -6.30 -3.85 11.09
N GLU A 206 -6.77 -4.41 12.19
CA GLU A 206 -7.48 -3.71 13.27
C GLU A 206 -6.60 -2.63 13.95
N ALA A 207 -5.28 -2.85 14.02
CA ALA A 207 -4.36 -1.88 14.60
C ALA A 207 -4.30 -0.56 13.80
N TRP A 208 -4.64 -0.60 12.52
CA TRP A 208 -4.66 0.52 11.58
C TRP A 208 -6.03 1.20 11.46
N MET A 209 -7.01 0.79 12.27
CA MET A 209 -8.38 1.30 12.29
C MET A 209 -8.72 1.91 13.65
N THR A 210 -9.68 2.84 13.68
CA THR A 210 -10.24 3.28 14.97
C THR A 210 -11.17 2.22 15.56
N VAL A 211 -11.32 2.23 16.88
CA VAL A 211 -12.26 1.33 17.57
C VAL A 211 -13.69 1.56 17.07
N GLU A 212 -14.07 2.82 16.84
CA GLU A 212 -15.39 3.20 16.34
C GLU A 212 -15.64 2.65 14.92
N ALA A 213 -14.62 2.67 14.05
CA ALA A 213 -14.74 2.07 12.71
C ALA A 213 -14.88 0.55 12.76
N ILE A 214 -14.18 -0.11 13.68
CA ILE A 214 -14.33 -1.55 13.92
C ILE A 214 -15.76 -1.84 14.45
N ASP A 215 -16.23 -1.08 15.45
CA ASP A 215 -17.57 -1.26 16.03
C ASP A 215 -18.69 -1.00 15.00
N ALA A 216 -18.46 -0.11 14.05
CA ALA A 216 -19.39 0.17 12.96
C ALA A 216 -19.33 -0.85 11.80
N THR A 217 -18.34 -1.76 11.78
CA THR A 217 -18.18 -2.76 10.71
C THR A 217 -19.21 -3.89 10.88
N PRO A 218 -20.12 -4.10 9.93
CA PRO A 218 -21.16 -5.10 10.08
C PRO A 218 -20.65 -6.52 9.83
N GLY A 219 -21.22 -7.51 10.52
CA GLY A 219 -21.06 -8.93 10.22
C GLY A 219 -19.70 -9.53 10.61
N ILE A 220 -18.95 -8.88 11.50
CA ILE A 220 -17.68 -9.38 12.04
C ILE A 220 -17.82 -9.85 13.49
N ASP A 221 -16.86 -10.64 13.96
CA ASP A 221 -16.71 -10.94 15.38
C ASP A 221 -15.95 -9.80 16.09
N HIS A 222 -16.70 -8.84 16.64
CA HIS A 222 -16.13 -7.67 17.33
C HIS A 222 -15.26 -8.05 18.54
N ALA A 223 -15.52 -9.18 19.20
CA ALA A 223 -14.70 -9.62 20.31
C ALA A 223 -13.31 -10.07 19.83
N VAL A 224 -13.28 -10.84 18.74
CA VAL A 224 -12.04 -11.25 18.09
C VAL A 224 -11.30 -10.05 17.50
N ALA A 225 -11.98 -9.18 16.78
CA ALA A 225 -11.37 -7.98 16.19
C ALA A 225 -10.73 -7.03 17.23
N LYS A 226 -11.22 -7.06 18.48
CA LYS A 226 -10.68 -6.24 19.58
C LYS A 226 -9.75 -7.01 20.54
N SER A 227 -9.40 -8.26 20.24
CA SER A 227 -8.60 -9.13 21.13
C SER A 227 -7.07 -8.95 21.02
N GLY A 228 -6.59 -8.01 20.22
CA GLY A 228 -5.16 -7.76 20.05
C GLY A 228 -4.43 -7.52 21.37
N THR A 229 -3.25 -8.12 21.53
CA THR A 229 -2.45 -8.05 22.77
C THR A 229 -1.08 -7.41 22.60
N TYR A 230 -0.58 -7.36 21.37
CA TYR A 230 0.71 -6.76 21.05
C TYR A 230 0.52 -5.36 20.47
N ASP A 231 1.51 -4.50 20.59
CA ASP A 231 1.48 -3.10 20.13
C ASP A 231 1.04 -2.94 18.68
N ASN A 232 1.40 -3.88 17.83
CA ASN A 232 1.03 -3.92 16.41
C ASN A 232 -0.26 -4.70 16.09
N SER A 233 -1.01 -5.12 17.12
CA SER A 233 -2.27 -5.84 16.97
C SER A 233 -3.44 -5.21 17.76
N ILE A 234 -3.15 -4.37 18.77
CA ILE A 234 -4.19 -3.67 19.51
C ILE A 234 -4.85 -2.64 18.59
N PRO A 235 -6.19 -2.64 18.48
CA PRO A 235 -6.92 -1.68 17.67
C PRO A 235 -6.50 -0.22 17.92
N GLN A 236 -6.48 0.56 16.84
CA GLN A 236 -6.25 2.00 16.84
C GLN A 236 -4.80 2.45 17.17
N ARG A 237 -3.95 1.56 17.67
CA ARG A 237 -2.60 1.94 18.12
C ARG A 237 -1.73 2.47 17.00
N LEU A 238 -1.72 1.79 15.87
CA LEU A 238 -0.94 2.19 14.71
C LEU A 238 -1.64 3.32 13.93
N TYR A 239 -2.97 3.34 13.93
CA TYR A 239 -3.72 4.48 13.42
C TYR A 239 -3.32 5.78 14.12
N ASN A 240 -3.32 5.79 15.46
CA ASN A 240 -2.93 6.95 16.25
C ASN A 240 -1.46 7.34 16.08
N GLY A 241 -0.56 6.35 16.08
CA GLY A 241 0.88 6.58 16.11
C GLY A 241 1.53 6.75 14.75
N MET A 242 0.93 6.20 13.69
CA MET A 242 1.60 6.07 12.40
C MET A 242 0.77 6.57 11.20
N ILE A 243 -0.55 6.70 11.34
CA ILE A 243 -1.41 7.25 10.27
C ILE A 243 -1.71 8.72 10.52
N LEU A 244 -2.16 9.08 11.71
CA LEU A 244 -2.54 10.46 12.03
C LEU A 244 -1.40 11.48 11.86
N PRO A 245 -0.12 11.16 12.15
CA PRO A 245 0.97 12.10 11.91
C PRO A 245 1.11 12.60 10.47
N VAL A 246 0.65 11.80 9.50
CA VAL A 246 0.81 12.07 8.06
C VAL A 246 -0.52 12.24 7.30
N CYS A 247 -1.66 11.99 7.93
CA CYS A 247 -2.95 11.96 7.24
C CYS A 247 -3.39 13.31 6.64
N ARG A 248 -2.84 14.41 7.10
CA ARG A 248 -3.11 15.75 6.54
C ARG A 248 -2.28 16.06 5.29
N TYR A 249 -1.23 15.26 5.00
CA TYR A 249 -0.41 15.45 3.82
C TYR A 249 -1.16 15.03 2.57
N THR A 250 -1.29 15.94 1.61
CA THR A 250 -2.05 15.69 0.38
C THR A 250 -1.34 14.64 -0.47
N ALA A 251 -2.01 13.53 -0.73
CA ALA A 251 -1.49 12.40 -1.49
C ALA A 251 -2.47 11.98 -2.59
N LYS A 252 -1.97 11.30 -3.61
CA LYS A 252 -2.74 10.73 -4.71
C LYS A 252 -3.56 9.52 -4.26
N GLY A 253 -2.93 8.61 -3.50
CA GLY A 253 -3.57 7.35 -3.13
C GLY A 253 -2.72 6.48 -2.22
N PHE A 254 -3.17 5.24 -2.05
CA PHE A 254 -2.57 4.25 -1.17
C PHE A 254 -2.14 3.00 -1.93
N ILE A 255 -1.01 2.41 -1.49
CA ILE A 255 -0.69 1.01 -1.76
C ILE A 255 -0.59 0.26 -0.43
N TRP A 256 -1.20 -0.95 -0.38
CA TRP A 256 -1.37 -1.73 0.85
C TRP A 256 -0.93 -3.18 0.68
N TYR A 257 -0.13 -3.69 1.63
CA TYR A 257 0.27 -5.10 1.65
C TYR A 257 0.20 -5.66 3.07
N GLN A 258 -0.92 -6.32 3.38
CA GLN A 258 -1.20 -6.88 4.71
C GLN A 258 -2.22 -8.02 4.58
N GLY A 259 -2.29 -8.88 5.59
CA GLY A 259 -3.31 -9.92 5.73
C GLY A 259 -2.78 -11.20 6.36
N GLU A 260 -1.48 -11.45 6.35
CA GLU A 260 -0.87 -12.65 6.91
C GLU A 260 -1.19 -12.82 8.40
N SER A 261 -1.23 -11.72 9.15
CA SER A 261 -1.58 -11.72 10.58
C SER A 261 -3.05 -11.97 10.86
N ASN A 262 -3.93 -11.78 9.86
CA ASN A 262 -5.37 -11.99 9.97
C ASN A 262 -5.85 -13.36 9.46
N ARG A 263 -4.92 -14.29 9.13
CA ARG A 263 -5.30 -15.63 8.60
C ARG A 263 -6.23 -16.42 9.52
N LYS A 264 -6.12 -16.25 10.85
CA LYS A 264 -6.94 -16.97 11.81
C LYS A 264 -8.38 -16.44 11.88
N ASN A 265 -8.58 -15.16 11.56
CA ASN A 265 -9.89 -14.49 11.48
C ASN A 265 -10.20 -14.02 10.04
N TRP A 266 -9.85 -14.85 9.05
CA TRP A 266 -10.03 -14.58 7.63
C TRP A 266 -11.48 -14.21 7.26
N TYR A 267 -12.46 -14.72 8.00
CA TYR A 267 -13.88 -14.50 7.78
C TYR A 267 -14.30 -13.03 8.00
N ASP A 268 -13.60 -12.28 8.83
CA ASP A 268 -13.83 -10.86 9.07
C ASP A 268 -13.06 -9.95 8.11
N TYR A 269 -12.01 -10.47 7.46
CA TYR A 269 -11.03 -9.67 6.73
C TYR A 269 -11.63 -8.83 5.61
N LYS A 270 -12.59 -9.36 4.85
CA LYS A 270 -13.29 -8.62 3.80
C LYS A 270 -13.95 -7.34 4.34
N ALA A 271 -14.75 -7.49 5.38
CA ALA A 271 -15.49 -6.37 5.97
C ALA A 271 -14.56 -5.34 6.63
N LEU A 272 -13.52 -5.82 7.32
CA LEU A 272 -12.49 -4.96 7.91
C LEU A 272 -11.72 -4.18 6.85
N GLN A 273 -11.35 -4.79 5.72
CA GLN A 273 -10.64 -4.10 4.64
C GLN A 273 -11.50 -3.03 3.98
N VAL A 274 -12.78 -3.30 3.74
CA VAL A 274 -13.73 -2.31 3.22
C VAL A 274 -13.85 -1.11 4.18
N SER A 275 -13.99 -1.40 5.48
CA SER A 275 -14.11 -0.37 6.51
C SER A 275 -12.82 0.43 6.70
N LEU A 276 -11.63 -0.22 6.62
CA LEU A 276 -10.34 0.46 6.67
C LEU A 276 -10.20 1.46 5.52
N VAL A 277 -10.51 1.06 4.28
CA VAL A 277 -10.41 1.95 3.13
C VAL A 277 -11.34 3.15 3.26
N LYS A 278 -12.57 2.92 3.71
CA LYS A 278 -13.53 3.99 3.98
C LYS A 278 -12.97 4.96 5.03
N LEU A 279 -12.50 4.44 6.18
CA LEU A 279 -11.92 5.23 7.27
C LEU A 279 -10.74 6.08 6.78
N TRP A 280 -9.80 5.50 6.02
CA TRP A 280 -8.62 6.24 5.56
C TRP A 280 -8.98 7.33 4.55
N ARG A 281 -9.89 7.07 3.63
CA ARG A 281 -10.41 8.09 2.71
C ARG A 281 -11.07 9.25 3.45
N GLU A 282 -11.86 8.95 4.48
CA GLU A 282 -12.48 9.97 5.35
C GLU A 282 -11.41 10.75 6.12
N THR A 283 -10.38 10.07 6.63
CA THR A 283 -9.25 10.67 7.38
C THR A 283 -8.44 11.64 6.51
N TRP A 284 -8.23 11.32 5.23
CA TRP A 284 -7.58 12.23 4.26
C TRP A 284 -8.53 13.28 3.67
N GLY A 285 -9.83 13.16 3.90
CA GLY A 285 -10.85 14.08 3.38
C GLY A 285 -11.12 13.92 1.89
N ASP A 286 -10.74 12.79 1.28
CA ASP A 286 -11.02 12.47 -0.12
C ASP A 286 -11.54 11.03 -0.28
N GLY A 287 -12.86 10.91 -0.40
CA GLY A 287 -13.56 9.62 -0.57
C GLY A 287 -13.23 8.86 -1.85
N LYS A 288 -12.47 9.46 -2.78
CA LYS A 288 -12.15 8.89 -4.09
C LYS A 288 -10.70 8.47 -4.25
N MET A 289 -9.87 8.64 -3.23
CA MET A 289 -8.46 8.23 -3.31
C MET A 289 -8.32 6.78 -3.77
N PRO A 290 -7.48 6.49 -4.80
CA PRO A 290 -7.21 5.12 -5.21
C PRO A 290 -6.59 4.30 -4.08
N PHE A 291 -6.99 3.04 -3.99
CA PHE A 291 -6.48 2.09 -3.00
C PHE A 291 -6.09 0.79 -3.70
N TYR A 292 -4.79 0.63 -3.98
CA TYR A 292 -4.27 -0.58 -4.59
C TYR A 292 -3.65 -1.48 -3.53
N TYR A 293 -3.89 -2.78 -3.62
CA TYR A 293 -3.38 -3.70 -2.61
C TYR A 293 -2.85 -4.99 -3.21
N THR A 294 -2.04 -5.67 -2.44
CA THR A 294 -1.37 -6.90 -2.86
C THR A 294 -2.12 -8.11 -2.36
N GLN A 295 -2.43 -9.04 -3.25
CA GLN A 295 -2.81 -10.40 -2.89
C GLN A 295 -1.72 -11.00 -2.00
N LEU A 296 -2.06 -11.74 -0.95
CA LEU A 296 -1.07 -12.43 -0.14
C LEU A 296 -0.29 -13.46 -0.96
N ALA A 297 1.02 -13.44 -0.82
CA ALA A 297 1.89 -14.37 -1.54
C ALA A 297 1.79 -15.79 -0.95
N PRO A 298 1.81 -16.84 -1.80
CA PRO A 298 1.83 -18.22 -1.35
C PRO A 298 3.00 -18.53 -0.42
N TYR A 299 2.70 -19.16 0.71
CA TYR A 299 3.68 -19.63 1.69
C TYR A 299 3.15 -20.89 2.37
N ARG A 300 4.03 -21.85 2.64
CA ARG A 300 3.66 -23.09 3.33
C ARG A 300 3.51 -22.82 4.83
N TYR A 301 2.35 -22.33 5.23
CA TYR A 301 2.02 -22.24 6.65
C TYR A 301 1.93 -23.64 7.27
N GLU A 302 2.12 -23.73 8.57
CA GLU A 302 2.07 -25.00 9.31
C GLU A 302 0.79 -25.79 8.97
N GLY A 303 0.98 -27.03 8.52
CA GLY A 303 -0.08 -27.91 8.07
C GLY A 303 -0.61 -27.55 6.67
N ASP A 304 -0.30 -28.33 5.66
CA ASP A 304 -0.84 -28.15 4.28
C ASP A 304 -2.37 -28.23 4.23
N GLU A 305 -3.00 -28.80 5.28
CA GLU A 305 -4.44 -28.92 5.41
C GLU A 305 -5.12 -27.61 5.83
N LEU A 306 -4.38 -26.71 6.47
CA LEU A 306 -4.91 -25.40 6.88
C LEU A 306 -4.93 -24.46 5.69
N ARG A 307 -6.08 -24.34 5.06
CA ARG A 307 -6.35 -23.46 3.91
C ARG A 307 -6.63 -22.02 4.31
N SER A 308 -5.95 -21.50 5.32
CA SER A 308 -6.22 -20.16 5.85
C SER A 308 -5.79 -19.06 4.89
N LEU A 309 -4.69 -19.26 4.15
CA LEU A 309 -4.22 -18.27 3.17
C LEU A 309 -5.21 -18.08 2.01
N PRO A 310 -5.64 -19.13 1.28
CA PRO A 310 -6.60 -18.94 0.19
C PRO A 310 -7.93 -18.32 0.66
N LEU A 311 -8.35 -18.53 1.91
CA LEU A 311 -9.54 -17.90 2.45
C LEU A 311 -9.37 -16.38 2.67
N VAL A 312 -8.19 -15.92 3.12
CA VAL A 312 -7.89 -14.48 3.15
C VAL A 312 -7.78 -13.91 1.75
N ILE A 313 -7.13 -14.62 0.82
CA ILE A 313 -7.05 -14.19 -0.58
C ILE A 313 -8.46 -14.04 -1.17
N GLU A 314 -9.36 -15.00 -0.93
CA GLU A 314 -10.76 -14.89 -1.35
C GLU A 314 -11.44 -13.66 -0.72
N ALA A 315 -11.19 -13.38 0.56
CA ALA A 315 -11.71 -12.19 1.23
C ALA A 315 -11.17 -10.90 0.57
N GLN A 316 -9.89 -10.86 0.19
CA GLN A 316 -9.28 -9.75 -0.55
C GLN A 316 -9.97 -9.51 -1.91
N TYR A 317 -10.22 -10.57 -2.70
CA TYR A 317 -10.92 -10.45 -3.99
C TYR A 317 -12.39 -10.06 -3.82
N ARG A 318 -13.06 -10.54 -2.77
CA ARG A 318 -14.43 -10.12 -2.46
C ARG A 318 -14.50 -8.65 -2.04
N ALA A 319 -13.49 -8.15 -1.32
CA ALA A 319 -13.39 -6.74 -0.97
C ALA A 319 -13.22 -5.84 -2.21
N LEU A 320 -12.52 -6.32 -3.25
CA LEU A 320 -12.34 -5.59 -4.51
C LEU A 320 -13.67 -5.18 -5.16
N ALA A 321 -14.68 -6.03 -5.08
CA ALA A 321 -16.01 -5.73 -5.63
C ALA A 321 -16.77 -4.65 -4.84
N GLU A 322 -16.41 -4.40 -3.58
CA GLU A 322 -17.08 -3.45 -2.69
C GLU A 322 -16.30 -2.13 -2.51
N ILE A 323 -15.02 -2.10 -2.89
CA ILE A 323 -14.17 -0.91 -2.78
C ILE A 323 -14.06 -0.24 -4.15
N PRO A 324 -14.80 0.84 -4.43
CA PRO A 324 -14.66 1.55 -5.69
C PRO A 324 -13.26 2.15 -5.81
N HIS A 325 -12.76 2.33 -7.05
CA HIS A 325 -11.45 2.89 -7.34
C HIS A 325 -10.32 2.14 -6.59
N SER A 326 -10.32 0.83 -6.73
CA SER A 326 -9.32 -0.07 -6.14
C SER A 326 -8.82 -1.08 -7.17
N GLY A 327 -7.77 -1.81 -6.81
CA GLY A 327 -7.21 -2.87 -7.62
C GLY A 327 -6.33 -3.79 -6.78
N ILE A 328 -6.17 -5.04 -7.23
CA ILE A 328 -5.35 -6.03 -6.56
C ILE A 328 -4.20 -6.49 -7.46
N ALA A 329 -2.98 -6.44 -6.94
CA ALA A 329 -1.81 -7.00 -7.58
C ALA A 329 -1.68 -8.49 -7.21
N ALA A 330 -1.86 -9.37 -8.17
CA ALA A 330 -1.72 -10.81 -7.97
C ALA A 330 -0.27 -11.19 -7.66
N THR A 331 -0.08 -12.18 -6.78
CA THR A 331 1.24 -12.68 -6.36
C THR A 331 1.30 -14.21 -6.31
N THR A 332 0.37 -14.89 -6.95
CA THR A 332 0.29 -16.36 -6.94
C THR A 332 1.60 -17.01 -7.42
N ASP A 333 2.31 -16.36 -8.34
CA ASP A 333 3.60 -16.77 -8.92
C ASP A 333 4.83 -16.26 -8.14
N LEU A 334 4.65 -15.45 -7.12
CA LEU A 334 5.74 -14.77 -6.42
C LEU A 334 6.04 -15.36 -5.04
N GLY A 335 5.27 -16.35 -4.59
CA GLY A 335 5.41 -16.97 -3.27
C GLY A 335 6.69 -17.79 -3.12
N ASN A 336 7.01 -18.11 -1.87
CA ASN A 336 8.12 -18.99 -1.50
C ASN A 336 7.66 -19.97 -0.42
N PRO A 337 7.90 -21.30 -0.57
CA PRO A 337 7.37 -22.28 0.38
C PRO A 337 7.99 -22.18 1.78
N THR A 338 9.20 -21.67 1.89
CA THR A 338 10.00 -21.64 3.13
C THR A 338 10.27 -20.25 3.67
N CYS A 339 9.90 -19.20 2.91
CA CYS A 339 10.04 -17.80 3.34
C CYS A 339 8.74 -17.03 3.13
N ILE A 340 8.16 -16.55 4.23
CA ILE A 340 6.93 -15.74 4.22
C ILE A 340 7.13 -14.36 3.55
N HIS A 341 8.40 -13.94 3.40
CA HIS A 341 8.79 -12.70 2.75
C HIS A 341 9.48 -13.03 1.41
N PRO A 342 8.73 -13.28 0.32
CA PRO A 342 9.34 -13.65 -0.96
C PRO A 342 10.28 -12.55 -1.47
N ALA A 343 11.38 -12.97 -2.09
CA ALA A 343 12.45 -12.08 -2.56
C ALA A 343 12.04 -11.16 -3.72
N ARG A 344 11.03 -11.54 -4.51
CA ARG A 344 10.59 -10.86 -5.74
C ARG A 344 9.71 -9.63 -5.47
N LYS A 345 10.25 -8.67 -4.70
CA LYS A 345 9.53 -7.44 -4.30
C LYS A 345 9.38 -6.45 -5.46
N ARG A 346 10.26 -6.53 -6.47
CA ARG A 346 10.19 -5.68 -7.66
C ARG A 346 8.87 -5.90 -8.40
N GLU A 347 8.54 -7.13 -8.69
CA GLU A 347 7.33 -7.49 -9.43
C GLU A 347 6.07 -7.06 -8.68
N VAL A 348 6.08 -7.16 -7.36
CA VAL A 348 4.95 -6.67 -6.53
C VAL A 348 4.78 -5.17 -6.69
N GLY A 349 5.86 -4.40 -6.53
CA GLY A 349 5.82 -2.93 -6.68
C GLY A 349 5.42 -2.51 -8.09
N GLU A 350 5.97 -3.15 -9.12
CA GLU A 350 5.65 -2.86 -10.52
C GLU A 350 4.20 -3.21 -10.88
N ARG A 351 3.64 -4.32 -10.38
CA ARG A 351 2.22 -4.67 -10.58
C ARG A 351 1.27 -3.65 -9.93
N LEU A 352 1.59 -3.17 -8.74
CA LEU A 352 0.85 -2.07 -8.11
C LEU A 352 0.94 -0.78 -8.93
N ALA A 353 2.14 -0.48 -9.48
CA ALA A 353 2.34 0.69 -10.33
C ALA A 353 1.57 0.57 -11.66
N PHE A 354 1.48 -0.62 -12.25
CA PHE A 354 0.69 -0.83 -13.46
C PHE A 354 -0.80 -0.55 -13.23
N LEU A 355 -1.33 -0.94 -12.07
CA LEU A 355 -2.72 -0.59 -11.70
C LEU A 355 -2.90 0.93 -11.63
N ALA A 356 -2.01 1.64 -10.96
CA ALA A 356 -2.06 3.10 -10.87
C ALA A 356 -1.91 3.76 -12.26
N LEU A 357 -0.92 3.32 -13.06
CA LEU A 357 -0.67 3.85 -14.40
C LEU A 357 -1.87 3.69 -15.33
N ALA A 358 -2.53 2.53 -15.28
CA ALA A 358 -3.71 2.27 -16.12
C ALA A 358 -4.94 3.05 -15.66
N ASN A 359 -5.22 3.08 -14.36
CA ASN A 359 -6.47 3.62 -13.83
C ASN A 359 -6.42 5.12 -13.55
N ASP A 360 -5.26 5.67 -13.16
CA ASP A 360 -5.12 7.06 -12.72
C ASP A 360 -4.36 7.96 -13.70
N TYR A 361 -3.52 7.36 -14.55
CA TYR A 361 -2.64 8.12 -15.45
C TYR A 361 -2.90 7.85 -16.93
N GLY A 362 -3.89 7.00 -17.27
CA GLY A 362 -4.31 6.75 -18.65
C GLY A 362 -3.27 6.02 -19.51
N VAL A 363 -2.29 5.34 -18.89
CA VAL A 363 -1.28 4.56 -19.61
C VAL A 363 -1.90 3.25 -20.07
N THR A 364 -1.98 3.04 -21.39
CA THR A 364 -2.57 1.84 -21.98
C THR A 364 -1.52 0.80 -22.35
N GLY A 365 -1.95 -0.47 -22.54
CA GLY A 365 -1.08 -1.57 -23.00
C GLY A 365 -0.23 -2.21 -21.90
N LEU A 366 -0.45 -1.83 -20.63
CA LEU A 366 0.19 -2.48 -19.49
C LEU A 366 -0.54 -3.78 -19.12
N PRO A 367 0.16 -4.77 -18.52
CA PRO A 367 -0.46 -6.01 -18.03
C PRO A 367 -1.20 -5.77 -16.71
N ALA A 368 -2.20 -4.91 -16.74
CA ALA A 368 -3.09 -4.59 -15.64
C ALA A 368 -4.49 -4.36 -16.19
N PRO A 369 -5.53 -4.83 -15.52
CA PRO A 369 -5.59 -5.62 -14.29
C PRO A 369 -5.32 -7.13 -14.53
N ALA A 370 -5.11 -7.88 -13.42
CA ALA A 370 -5.06 -9.34 -13.45
C ALA A 370 -6.37 -9.95 -13.97
N PRO A 371 -6.37 -11.21 -14.45
CA PRO A 371 -7.59 -11.89 -14.84
C PRO A 371 -8.62 -11.92 -13.70
N VAL A 372 -9.85 -11.54 -14.00
CA VAL A 372 -10.96 -11.53 -13.05
C VAL A 372 -12.01 -12.54 -13.51
N TYR A 373 -12.37 -13.47 -12.63
CA TYR A 373 -13.46 -14.42 -12.89
C TYR A 373 -14.78 -13.68 -13.12
N LYS A 374 -15.50 -14.05 -14.18
CA LYS A 374 -16.76 -13.44 -14.59
C LYS A 374 -17.95 -14.38 -14.41
N SER A 375 -17.88 -15.57 -15.01
CA SER A 375 -18.97 -16.53 -14.98
C SER A 375 -18.48 -17.97 -15.16
N MET A 376 -19.33 -18.90 -14.76
CA MET A 376 -19.14 -20.34 -14.96
C MET A 376 -20.39 -20.91 -15.57
N GLU A 377 -20.19 -21.74 -16.60
CA GLU A 377 -21.23 -22.54 -17.24
C GLU A 377 -20.83 -24.02 -17.20
N ARG A 378 -21.81 -24.90 -17.12
CA ARG A 378 -21.57 -26.33 -17.21
C ARG A 378 -21.81 -26.81 -18.65
N ASP A 379 -20.85 -27.57 -19.19
CA ASP A 379 -20.92 -28.22 -20.48
C ASP A 379 -20.61 -29.71 -20.31
N GLY A 380 -21.65 -30.53 -20.11
CA GLY A 380 -21.51 -31.95 -19.84
C GLY A 380 -20.73 -32.21 -18.53
N ASN A 381 -19.58 -32.88 -18.64
CA ASN A 381 -18.67 -33.19 -17.54
C ASN A 381 -17.60 -32.13 -17.30
N LYS A 382 -17.75 -30.93 -17.90
CA LYS A 382 -16.81 -29.82 -17.76
C LYS A 382 -17.47 -28.61 -17.16
N LEU A 383 -16.65 -27.73 -16.55
CA LEU A 383 -16.99 -26.37 -16.22
C LEU A 383 -16.23 -25.43 -17.14
N VAL A 384 -16.95 -24.51 -17.77
CA VAL A 384 -16.40 -23.47 -18.65
C VAL A 384 -16.38 -22.16 -17.88
N LEU A 385 -15.19 -21.67 -17.60
CA LEU A 385 -14.96 -20.43 -16.85
C LEU A 385 -14.67 -19.31 -17.83
N THR A 386 -15.36 -18.20 -17.68
CA THR A 386 -15.10 -16.96 -18.43
C THR A 386 -14.42 -15.96 -17.52
N PHE A 387 -13.43 -15.26 -18.05
CA PHE A 387 -12.67 -14.24 -17.33
C PHE A 387 -12.67 -12.92 -18.11
N ASP A 388 -12.63 -11.81 -17.39
CA ASP A 388 -12.20 -10.54 -17.94
C ASP A 388 -10.67 -10.44 -17.80
N ASN A 389 -10.01 -9.78 -18.75
CA ASN A 389 -8.56 -9.52 -18.75
C ASN A 389 -7.65 -10.76 -18.80
N LEU A 390 -8.12 -11.87 -19.32
CA LEU A 390 -7.18 -12.94 -19.66
C LEU A 390 -6.20 -12.43 -20.73
N PRO A 391 -4.89 -12.64 -20.57
CA PRO A 391 -3.91 -12.23 -21.57
C PRO A 391 -4.13 -13.04 -22.84
N VAL A 392 -4.61 -12.41 -23.90
CA VAL A 392 -4.91 -13.03 -25.21
C VAL A 392 -3.62 -13.44 -25.94
N ARG A 393 -2.46 -12.99 -25.49
CA ARG A 393 -1.13 -13.42 -25.97
C ARG A 393 -0.15 -13.50 -24.80
N ALA A 394 0.34 -14.70 -24.52
CA ALA A 394 1.65 -14.85 -23.93
C ALA A 394 2.67 -14.27 -24.94
N GLN A 395 2.96 -12.98 -24.87
CA GLN A 395 4.05 -12.38 -25.63
C GLN A 395 5.35 -12.76 -24.95
N ASN A 396 6.09 -13.67 -25.61
CA ASN A 396 7.49 -13.99 -25.33
C ASN A 396 7.80 -14.57 -23.94
N GLY A 397 7.30 -15.78 -23.69
CA GLY A 397 7.88 -16.68 -22.70
C GLY A 397 7.72 -16.22 -21.27
N VAL A 398 7.04 -17.05 -20.51
CA VAL A 398 7.02 -17.04 -19.04
C VAL A 398 5.95 -16.12 -18.42
N ASP A 399 4.71 -16.27 -18.81
CA ASP A 399 3.68 -16.13 -17.80
C ASP A 399 3.59 -17.46 -17.06
N SER A 400 3.98 -17.46 -15.81
CA SER A 400 4.05 -18.62 -14.91
C SER A 400 2.69 -19.31 -14.64
N PHE A 401 1.64 -18.84 -15.30
CA PHE A 401 0.29 -19.39 -15.25
C PHE A 401 0.07 -20.59 -16.16
N VAL A 402 0.96 -20.83 -17.12
CA VAL A 402 0.61 -21.74 -18.20
C VAL A 402 1.79 -22.63 -18.54
N ALA A 403 1.70 -23.91 -18.18
CA ALA A 403 2.60 -24.93 -18.70
C ALA A 403 2.08 -25.45 -20.05
N PHE A 404 2.98 -25.63 -21.02
CA PHE A 404 2.64 -26.37 -22.24
C PHE A 404 2.52 -27.86 -21.91
N GLY A 405 1.37 -28.44 -22.20
CA GLY A 405 1.22 -29.89 -22.18
C GLY A 405 2.05 -30.54 -23.30
N PRO A 406 2.26 -31.88 -23.23
CA PRO A 406 3.00 -32.63 -24.27
C PRO A 406 2.38 -32.50 -25.67
N ASP A 407 1.13 -32.09 -25.78
CA ASP A 407 0.35 -31.83 -26.99
C ASP A 407 0.46 -30.38 -27.50
N GLY A 408 1.30 -29.55 -26.88
CA GLY A 408 1.52 -28.16 -27.27
C GLY A 408 0.41 -27.18 -26.82
N TYR A 409 -0.61 -27.64 -26.09
CA TYR A 409 -1.66 -26.80 -25.57
C TYR A 409 -1.25 -26.16 -24.22
N LEU A 410 -1.67 -24.91 -24.03
CA LEU A 410 -1.49 -24.19 -22.77
C LEU A 410 -2.45 -24.77 -21.72
N ARG A 411 -1.91 -25.30 -20.61
CA ARG A 411 -2.68 -25.88 -19.52
C ARG A 411 -2.42 -25.16 -18.21
N PRO A 412 -3.34 -24.27 -17.78
CA PRO A 412 -3.23 -23.68 -16.44
C PRO A 412 -3.32 -24.77 -15.37
N GLY A 413 -2.30 -24.86 -14.51
CA GLY A 413 -2.31 -25.78 -13.38
C GLY A 413 -3.07 -25.25 -12.17
N GLY A 414 -3.31 -26.12 -11.18
CA GLY A 414 -3.83 -25.70 -9.88
C GLY A 414 -5.36 -25.58 -9.78
N PHE A 415 -6.10 -26.08 -10.79
CA PHE A 415 -7.55 -26.21 -10.71
C PHE A 415 -7.97 -27.49 -9.99
N GLU A 416 -9.05 -27.39 -9.23
CA GLU A 416 -9.76 -28.51 -8.61
C GLU A 416 -11.26 -28.31 -8.84
N ILE A 417 -12.00 -29.42 -9.12
CA ILE A 417 -13.45 -29.39 -9.29
C ILE A 417 -14.14 -30.38 -8.35
N ALA A 418 -15.40 -30.13 -8.05
CA ALA A 418 -16.25 -30.99 -7.23
C ALA A 418 -17.65 -31.14 -7.81
N GLY A 419 -18.28 -32.28 -7.52
CA GLY A 419 -19.72 -32.52 -7.67
C GLY A 419 -20.54 -31.91 -6.52
N GLU A 420 -21.79 -32.36 -6.40
CA GLU A 420 -22.71 -31.98 -5.31
C GLU A 420 -22.17 -32.32 -3.92
N ASP A 421 -21.32 -33.35 -3.81
CA ASP A 421 -20.68 -33.78 -2.57
C ASP A 421 -19.62 -32.78 -2.04
N ARG A 422 -19.27 -31.78 -2.85
CA ARG A 422 -18.23 -30.76 -2.53
C ARG A 422 -16.85 -31.36 -2.23
N VAL A 423 -16.59 -32.58 -2.66
CA VAL A 423 -15.26 -33.20 -2.59
C VAL A 423 -14.45 -32.74 -3.81
N PHE A 424 -13.43 -31.91 -3.56
CA PHE A 424 -12.62 -31.34 -4.65
C PHE A 424 -11.52 -32.30 -5.09
N HIS A 425 -11.49 -32.56 -6.39
CA HIS A 425 -10.48 -33.38 -7.06
C HIS A 425 -9.62 -32.52 -8.00
N PRO A 426 -8.33 -32.85 -8.16
CA PRO A 426 -7.49 -32.23 -9.18
C PRO A 426 -8.13 -32.28 -10.56
N ALA A 427 -8.02 -31.21 -11.31
CA ALA A 427 -8.65 -31.04 -12.59
C ALA A 427 -7.67 -30.60 -13.68
N VAL A 428 -7.93 -31.02 -14.91
CA VAL A 428 -7.23 -30.52 -16.10
C VAL A 428 -7.96 -29.27 -16.58
N ALA A 429 -7.21 -28.21 -16.79
CA ALA A 429 -7.71 -26.97 -17.35
C ALA A 429 -7.17 -26.79 -18.78
N ASN A 430 -8.04 -26.51 -19.75
CA ASN A 430 -7.69 -26.22 -21.12
C ASN A 430 -8.04 -24.76 -21.43
N PHE A 431 -7.04 -23.97 -21.78
CA PHE A 431 -7.22 -22.57 -22.13
C PHE A 431 -7.70 -22.46 -23.59
N LYS A 432 -8.86 -21.82 -23.77
CA LYS A 432 -9.40 -21.42 -25.07
C LYS A 432 -8.91 -20.03 -25.43
N TYR A 433 -7.81 -19.99 -26.12
CA TYR A 433 -7.02 -18.80 -26.42
C TYR A 433 -7.78 -17.63 -27.06
N TRP A 434 -8.82 -17.92 -27.86
CA TRP A 434 -9.55 -16.91 -28.66
C TRP A 434 -10.85 -16.39 -28.03
N ASP A 435 -11.30 -16.97 -26.92
CA ASP A 435 -12.60 -16.63 -26.33
C ASP A 435 -12.57 -16.34 -24.82
N ASN A 436 -11.38 -16.10 -24.25
CA ASN A 436 -11.19 -15.79 -22.83
C ASN A 436 -11.79 -16.83 -21.87
N ARG A 437 -11.79 -18.11 -22.27
CA ARG A 437 -12.36 -19.19 -21.50
C ARG A 437 -11.33 -20.22 -21.07
N ILE A 438 -11.61 -20.83 -19.93
CA ILE A 438 -10.89 -21.99 -19.41
C ILE A 438 -11.89 -23.12 -19.21
N GLU A 439 -11.71 -24.25 -19.93
CA GLU A 439 -12.45 -25.48 -19.69
C GLU A 439 -11.75 -26.31 -18.62
N VAL A 440 -12.48 -26.69 -17.57
CA VAL A 440 -11.94 -27.46 -16.44
C VAL A 440 -12.72 -28.80 -16.33
N SER A 441 -12.00 -29.90 -16.28
CA SER A 441 -12.60 -31.26 -16.15
C SER A 441 -11.73 -32.17 -15.30
N SER A 442 -12.35 -33.23 -14.75
CA SER A 442 -11.66 -34.29 -14.03
C SER A 442 -12.35 -35.63 -14.29
N ASP A 443 -11.59 -36.70 -14.54
CA ASP A 443 -12.13 -38.02 -14.70
C ASP A 443 -12.80 -38.58 -13.43
N ARG A 444 -12.56 -37.91 -12.28
CA ARG A 444 -13.15 -38.27 -11.00
C ARG A 444 -14.50 -37.58 -10.72
N VAL A 445 -14.92 -36.64 -11.58
CA VAL A 445 -16.13 -35.85 -11.39
C VAL A 445 -16.92 -35.80 -12.68
N SER A 446 -17.92 -36.64 -12.79
CA SER A 446 -18.79 -36.71 -13.97
C SER A 446 -19.82 -35.60 -14.03
N ASP A 447 -20.15 -35.03 -12.88
CA ASP A 447 -21.23 -34.04 -12.68
C ASP A 447 -20.74 -32.80 -11.89
N PRO A 448 -19.86 -31.98 -12.51
CA PRO A 448 -19.21 -30.90 -11.76
C PRO A 448 -20.16 -29.72 -11.50
N VAL A 449 -20.14 -29.19 -10.26
CA VAL A 449 -20.94 -28.03 -9.84
C VAL A 449 -20.10 -26.95 -9.20
N ALA A 450 -18.81 -27.21 -8.89
CA ALA A 450 -17.93 -26.24 -8.25
C ALA A 450 -16.51 -26.38 -8.77
N VAL A 451 -15.80 -25.25 -8.79
CA VAL A 451 -14.40 -25.13 -9.16
C VAL A 451 -13.67 -24.23 -8.18
N ARG A 452 -12.39 -24.51 -7.97
CA ARG A 452 -11.48 -23.63 -7.26
C ARG A 452 -10.11 -23.65 -7.91
N TYR A 453 -9.37 -22.53 -7.80
CA TYR A 453 -8.06 -22.34 -8.38
C TYR A 453 -7.05 -21.96 -7.29
N ALA A 454 -5.87 -22.61 -7.31
CA ALA A 454 -4.78 -22.36 -6.37
C ALA A 454 -5.21 -22.32 -4.90
N PHE A 455 -6.23 -23.09 -4.51
CA PHE A 455 -6.87 -23.02 -3.20
C PHE A 455 -6.07 -23.83 -2.16
N ARG A 456 -4.79 -23.44 -1.99
CA ARG A 456 -3.84 -24.02 -1.02
C ARG A 456 -2.94 -22.92 -0.47
N ASN A 457 -2.38 -23.13 0.74
CA ASN A 457 -1.42 -22.19 1.34
C ASN A 457 -0.20 -21.98 0.44
N TYR A 458 0.27 -23.05 -0.21
CA TYR A 458 1.32 -23.00 -1.22
C TYR A 458 1.03 -24.00 -2.33
N LEU A 459 1.15 -23.54 -3.57
CA LEU A 459 1.10 -24.36 -4.76
C LEU A 459 2.32 -24.04 -5.61
N SER A 460 3.15 -25.05 -5.89
CA SER A 460 4.25 -24.89 -6.84
C SER A 460 3.71 -24.89 -8.26
N LEU A 461 3.70 -23.75 -8.92
CA LEU A 461 3.30 -23.64 -10.33
C LEU A 461 4.37 -24.16 -11.28
N ILE A 462 5.61 -24.33 -10.81
CA ILE A 462 6.76 -24.81 -11.61
C ILE A 462 6.74 -26.33 -11.78
N HIS A 463 6.19 -27.08 -10.81
CA HIS A 463 6.17 -28.56 -10.82
C HIS A 463 4.87 -29.17 -11.36
N ILE A 464 3.95 -28.38 -11.92
CA ILE A 464 2.69 -28.88 -12.48
C ILE A 464 2.91 -29.54 -13.86
N SER A 465 4.07 -29.35 -14.49
CA SER A 465 4.40 -29.92 -15.79
C SER A 465 4.96 -31.37 -15.75
N GLU A 466 5.32 -31.88 -14.57
CA GLU A 466 5.71 -33.28 -14.43
C GLU A 466 4.58 -34.07 -13.76
N PRO A 467 4.09 -35.16 -14.42
CA PRO A 467 3.31 -36.13 -13.70
C PRO A 467 4.22 -36.72 -12.63
N THR A 468 4.01 -36.36 -11.38
CA THR A 468 4.60 -37.07 -10.25
C THR A 468 4.14 -38.55 -10.39
N ARG A 469 4.98 -39.41 -10.94
CA ARG A 469 4.93 -40.80 -10.60
C ARG A 469 5.15 -40.86 -9.09
N GLN A 470 4.07 -40.92 -8.32
CA GLN A 470 4.16 -41.46 -6.99
C GLN A 470 4.71 -42.87 -7.15
N ALA A 471 5.96 -43.08 -6.78
CA ALA A 471 6.47 -44.40 -6.54
C ALA A 471 5.62 -44.95 -5.38
N GLU A 472 4.73 -45.88 -5.69
CA GLU A 472 4.22 -46.82 -4.71
C GLU A 472 5.39 -47.62 -4.19
N ILE A 473 5.73 -47.41 -2.90
CA ILE A 473 6.54 -48.34 -2.12
C ILE A 473 5.61 -48.95 -1.07
#